data_e8c71795bde8870aae8e2d333dbc2e81
#
_entry.id   e8c71795bde8870aae8e2d333dbc2e81
#
_cell.length_a   1.000
_cell.length_b   1.000
_cell.length_c   1.000
_cell.angle_alpha   90.00
_cell.angle_beta   90.00
_cell.angle_gamma   90.00
#
_symmetry.space_group_name_H-M   'P 1'
#
loop_
_entity.id
_entity.type
_entity.pdbx_description
1 polymer ?
#
loop_
_entity_poly.entity_id
_entity_poly.type
_entity_poly.pdbx_seq_one_letter_code
_entity_poly.pdbx_strand_id
1 'polypeptide(L)'
;MTEIEEIKRQVVKQALELEPGGFRPTNSLTESWIGRVYLYKENERIPLDKNGEQMIPLLQLCIDNLPLIPKALSKTKVITVFIASELPFEITPNGKEWILREYTESDELVIKDLKNPSSLLKAFPLKPKIIKEDYPVFDGGGLANELEERILELEESGVIDDYGELLDNVYGHKLGGYPSFCQP
;
A
#
# COMPACT_ATOMS: atom_id res chain seq x y z
N MET A 1 28.39 -18.43 -4.76
CA MET A 1 27.35 -17.56 -4.22
C MET A 1 27.97 -16.86 -3.02
N THR A 2 27.99 -15.55 -3.03
CA THR A 2 28.52 -14.77 -1.92
C THR A 2 27.53 -14.78 -0.77
N GLU A 3 27.98 -14.42 0.44
CA GLU A 3 27.11 -14.29 1.61
C GLU A 3 26.02 -13.25 1.39
N ILE A 4 26.36 -12.14 0.75
CA ILE A 4 25.43 -11.07 0.33
C ILE A 4 24.31 -11.62 -0.57
N GLU A 5 24.65 -12.40 -1.59
CA GLU A 5 23.66 -13.01 -2.48
C GLU A 5 22.73 -13.98 -1.74
N GLU A 6 23.27 -14.67 -0.74
CA GLU A 6 22.48 -15.59 0.09
C GLU A 6 21.48 -14.84 0.96
N ILE A 7 21.89 -13.76 1.63
CA ILE A 7 21.03 -12.89 2.44
C ILE A 7 19.92 -12.29 1.56
N LYS A 8 20.29 -11.67 0.43
CA LYS A 8 19.33 -11.10 -0.53
C LYS A 8 18.27 -12.10 -0.96
N ARG A 9 18.68 -13.32 -1.30
CA ARG A 9 17.75 -14.38 -1.72
C ARG A 9 16.78 -14.82 -0.64
N GLN A 10 17.16 -14.76 0.64
CA GLN A 10 16.30 -15.15 1.74
C GLN A 10 15.21 -14.12 2.02
N VAL A 11 15.46 -12.85 1.76
CA VAL A 11 14.57 -11.75 2.15
C VAL A 11 13.87 -11.07 0.98
N VAL A 12 14.27 -11.29 -0.26
CA VAL A 12 13.66 -10.66 -1.43
C VAL A 12 12.17 -10.99 -1.55
N LYS A 13 11.35 -9.97 -1.78
CA LYS A 13 9.94 -10.12 -2.12
C LYS A 13 9.61 -9.36 -3.39
N GLN A 14 8.58 -9.82 -4.09
CA GLN A 14 7.96 -9.03 -5.14
C GLN A 14 6.92 -8.09 -4.54
N ALA A 15 6.84 -6.90 -5.11
CA ALA A 15 5.84 -5.90 -4.75
C ALA A 15 5.22 -5.30 -6.01
N LEU A 16 4.13 -4.59 -5.82
CA LEU A 16 3.49 -3.77 -6.83
C LEU A 16 3.52 -2.32 -6.36
N GLU A 17 4.27 -1.48 -7.05
CA GLU A 17 4.22 -0.04 -6.87
C GLU A 17 3.00 0.54 -7.58
N LEU A 18 2.33 1.49 -6.95
CA LEU A 18 1.15 2.17 -7.48
C LEU A 18 1.51 3.64 -7.73
N GLU A 19 1.94 3.94 -8.96
CA GLU A 19 2.42 5.26 -9.37
C GLU A 19 1.24 6.23 -9.62
N PRO A 20 1.18 7.40 -8.92
CA PRO A 20 0.11 8.39 -9.11
C PRO A 20 0.37 9.36 -10.26
N GLY A 21 1.28 9.07 -11.17
CA GLY A 21 1.65 9.96 -12.28
C GLY A 21 2.60 9.33 -13.27
N GLY A 22 3.17 10.17 -14.17
CA GLY A 22 4.13 9.71 -15.17
C GLY A 22 3.50 8.93 -16.35
N PHE A 23 2.17 8.92 -16.47
CA PHE A 23 1.45 8.24 -17.55
C PHE A 23 0.23 9.06 -17.99
N ARG A 24 -0.32 8.73 -19.15
CA ARG A 24 -1.58 9.29 -19.62
C ARG A 24 -2.76 8.49 -19.06
N PRO A 25 -3.57 9.05 -18.16
CA PRO A 25 -4.69 8.34 -17.57
C PRO A 25 -5.79 8.06 -18.60
N THR A 26 -6.50 6.94 -18.43
CA THR A 26 -7.73 6.67 -19.18
C THR A 26 -8.94 7.35 -18.55
N ASN A 27 -8.82 7.73 -17.26
CA ASN A 27 -9.88 8.28 -16.42
C ASN A 27 -11.10 7.36 -16.29
N SER A 28 -10.90 6.05 -16.39
CA SER A 28 -11.93 5.06 -16.09
C SER A 28 -12.26 5.08 -14.60
N LEU A 29 -13.54 5.14 -14.26
CA LEU A 29 -14.00 5.13 -12.86
C LEU A 29 -13.84 3.76 -12.20
N THR A 30 -13.54 2.73 -13.00
CA THR A 30 -13.28 1.35 -12.55
C THR A 30 -11.78 1.04 -12.42
N GLU A 31 -10.90 2.03 -12.55
CA GLU A 31 -9.47 1.92 -12.29
C GLU A 31 -9.14 2.12 -10.79
N SER A 32 -7.88 1.89 -10.46
CA SER A 32 -7.36 2.24 -9.13
C SER A 32 -7.13 3.75 -9.03
N TRP A 33 -7.51 4.33 -7.90
CA TRP A 33 -7.47 5.78 -7.64
C TRP A 33 -6.95 6.08 -6.26
N ILE A 34 -6.14 7.13 -6.12
CA ILE A 34 -5.87 7.79 -4.83
C ILE A 34 -6.68 9.10 -4.77
N GLY A 35 -7.15 9.47 -3.57
CA GLY A 35 -7.94 10.67 -3.34
C GLY A 35 -9.40 10.56 -3.81
N ARG A 36 -9.85 9.38 -4.25
CA ARG A 36 -11.23 9.17 -4.69
C ARG A 36 -11.64 7.70 -4.61
N VAL A 37 -12.93 7.49 -4.37
CA VAL A 37 -13.62 6.20 -4.46
C VAL A 37 -14.86 6.38 -5.34
N TYR A 38 -15.04 5.53 -6.34
CA TYR A 38 -16.17 5.51 -7.26
C TYR A 38 -17.03 4.26 -7.12
N LEU A 39 -16.47 3.16 -6.62
CA LEU A 39 -17.14 1.87 -6.52
C LEU A 39 -17.72 1.65 -5.12
N TYR A 40 -19.02 1.42 -5.06
CA TYR A 40 -19.79 1.24 -3.82
C TYR A 40 -20.86 0.17 -4.03
N LYS A 41 -21.31 -0.49 -2.97
CA LYS A 41 -22.63 -1.18 -3.01
C LYS A 41 -23.76 -0.15 -3.12
N GLU A 42 -24.92 -0.57 -3.63
CA GLU A 42 -26.03 0.34 -3.90
C GLU A 42 -26.42 1.21 -2.70
N ASN A 43 -26.46 0.64 -1.52
CA ASN A 43 -26.87 1.35 -0.30
C ASN A 43 -25.72 2.04 0.44
N GLU A 44 -24.48 1.91 -0.05
CA GLU A 44 -23.32 2.53 0.60
C GLU A 44 -23.20 4.01 0.29
N ARG A 45 -22.59 4.71 1.24
CA ARG A 45 -22.22 6.13 1.18
C ARG A 45 -20.78 6.28 1.66
N ILE A 46 -20.21 7.47 1.54
CA ILE A 46 -19.00 7.83 2.26
C ILE A 46 -19.27 7.61 3.75
N PRO A 47 -18.45 6.83 4.46
CA PRO A 47 -18.65 6.60 5.89
C PRO A 47 -18.45 7.87 6.70
N LEU A 48 -18.99 7.86 7.90
CA LEU A 48 -18.82 8.93 8.88
C LEU A 48 -17.75 8.51 9.90
N ASP A 49 -16.98 9.48 10.36
CA ASP A 49 -16.05 9.31 11.46
C ASP A 49 -16.76 9.33 12.82
N LYS A 50 -15.98 9.27 13.91
CA LYS A 50 -16.50 9.31 15.30
C LYS A 50 -17.28 10.59 15.66
N ASN A 51 -17.05 11.68 14.91
CA ASN A 51 -17.70 12.98 15.12
C ASN A 51 -18.95 13.13 14.26
N GLY A 52 -19.27 12.14 13.41
CA GLY A 52 -20.37 12.22 12.46
C GLY A 52 -20.04 12.98 11.18
N GLU A 53 -18.76 13.31 10.95
CA GLU A 53 -18.29 13.98 9.75
C GLU A 53 -17.99 12.96 8.64
N GLN A 54 -18.21 13.36 7.39
CA GLN A 54 -17.87 12.49 6.26
C GLN A 54 -16.36 12.27 6.18
N MET A 55 -15.95 11.01 6.12
CA MET A 55 -14.56 10.64 5.90
C MET A 55 -14.07 11.07 4.52
N ILE A 56 -12.75 11.15 4.38
CA ILE A 56 -12.07 11.44 3.13
C ILE A 56 -11.88 10.13 2.36
N PRO A 57 -12.42 10.00 1.12
CA PRO A 57 -12.10 8.87 0.25
C PRO A 57 -10.62 8.90 -0.12
N LEU A 58 -9.84 7.97 0.43
CA LEU A 58 -8.39 7.93 0.24
C LEU A 58 -7.96 7.09 -0.95
N LEU A 59 -8.48 5.87 -1.06
CA LEU A 59 -8.00 4.88 -2.02
C LEU A 59 -9.14 4.02 -2.56
N GLN A 60 -9.14 3.79 -3.86
CA GLN A 60 -9.81 2.69 -4.54
C GLN A 60 -8.76 1.84 -5.23
N LEU A 61 -8.71 0.56 -4.96
CA LEU A 61 -7.80 -0.38 -5.58
C LEU A 61 -8.58 -1.50 -6.26
N CYS A 62 -8.53 -1.55 -7.60
CA CYS A 62 -9.16 -2.59 -8.40
C CYS A 62 -8.19 -3.73 -8.62
N ILE A 63 -8.35 -4.81 -7.86
CA ILE A 63 -7.41 -5.93 -7.77
C ILE A 63 -7.34 -6.71 -9.08
N ASP A 64 -8.47 -6.93 -9.75
CA ASP A 64 -8.53 -7.69 -11.01
C ASP A 64 -7.67 -7.10 -12.14
N ASN A 65 -7.38 -5.81 -12.07
CA ASN A 65 -6.59 -5.09 -13.08
C ASN A 65 -5.09 -5.05 -12.74
N LEU A 66 -4.68 -5.69 -11.64
CA LEU A 66 -3.29 -5.68 -11.20
C LEU A 66 -2.48 -6.80 -11.87
N PRO A 67 -1.25 -6.52 -12.35
CA PRO A 67 -0.40 -7.52 -12.99
C PRO A 67 0.20 -8.53 -12.00
N LEU A 68 0.13 -8.25 -10.71
CA LEU A 68 0.57 -9.11 -9.62
C LEU A 68 -0.45 -9.03 -8.48
N ILE A 69 -1.07 -10.14 -8.14
CA ILE A 69 -2.06 -10.21 -7.05
C ILE A 69 -1.46 -11.01 -5.89
N PRO A 70 -1.26 -10.41 -4.72
CA PRO A 70 -0.84 -11.14 -3.53
C PRO A 70 -1.84 -12.26 -3.19
N LYS A 71 -1.33 -13.43 -2.76
CA LYS A 71 -2.16 -14.59 -2.42
C LYS A 71 -3.29 -14.26 -1.43
N ALA A 72 -3.03 -13.38 -0.48
CA ALA A 72 -4.01 -12.93 0.50
C ALA A 72 -5.22 -12.23 -0.13
N LEU A 73 -5.05 -11.60 -1.32
CA LEU A 73 -6.10 -10.88 -2.04
C LEU A 73 -6.69 -11.66 -3.23
N SER A 74 -6.42 -12.96 -3.33
CA SER A 74 -6.85 -13.78 -4.47
C SER A 74 -8.36 -13.89 -4.67
N LYS A 75 -9.15 -13.51 -3.66
CA LYS A 75 -10.62 -13.47 -3.71
C LYS A 75 -11.19 -12.05 -3.68
N THR A 76 -10.32 -11.06 -3.54
CA THR A 76 -10.68 -9.66 -3.46
C THR A 76 -10.76 -9.06 -4.84
N LYS A 77 -11.83 -8.36 -5.13
CA LYS A 77 -12.04 -7.64 -6.39
C LYS A 77 -11.67 -6.17 -6.28
N VAL A 78 -12.14 -5.54 -5.22
CA VAL A 78 -11.90 -4.12 -4.96
C VAL A 78 -11.64 -3.92 -3.46
N ILE A 79 -10.69 -3.04 -3.18
CA ILE A 79 -10.48 -2.47 -1.84
C ILE A 79 -10.76 -0.97 -1.92
N THR A 80 -11.49 -0.44 -0.93
CA THR A 80 -11.65 1.00 -0.75
C THR A 80 -11.23 1.41 0.65
N VAL A 81 -10.55 2.55 0.76
CA VAL A 81 -10.07 3.09 2.03
C VAL A 81 -10.58 4.50 2.22
N PHE A 82 -11.08 4.76 3.42
CA PHE A 82 -11.54 6.07 3.87
C PHE A 82 -10.81 6.42 5.16
N ILE A 83 -10.49 7.70 5.34
CA ILE A 83 -9.81 8.21 6.54
C ILE A 83 -10.60 9.38 7.12
N ALA A 84 -10.56 9.55 8.45
CA ALA A 84 -11.09 10.74 9.10
C ALA A 84 -10.31 11.98 8.64
N SER A 85 -10.95 13.16 8.67
CA SER A 85 -10.29 14.43 8.33
C SER A 85 -9.19 14.79 9.32
N GLU A 86 -9.35 14.40 10.57
CA GLU A 86 -8.32 14.47 11.60
C GLU A 86 -7.63 13.11 11.69
N LEU A 87 -6.38 13.02 11.25
CA LEU A 87 -5.60 11.80 11.35
C LEU A 87 -5.33 11.47 12.82
N PRO A 88 -5.50 10.22 13.25
CA PRO A 88 -5.19 9.84 14.62
C PRO A 88 -3.69 9.91 14.88
N PHE A 89 -3.31 10.33 16.09
CA PHE A 89 -1.93 10.23 16.56
C PHE A 89 -1.56 8.80 17.01
N GLU A 90 -2.56 7.96 17.21
CA GLU A 90 -2.39 6.58 17.67
C GLU A 90 -2.91 5.61 16.61
N ILE A 91 -2.37 4.39 16.61
CA ILE A 91 -2.86 3.31 15.75
C ILE A 91 -4.26 2.90 16.24
N THR A 92 -5.26 3.14 15.41
CA THR A 92 -6.64 2.76 15.69
C THR A 92 -7.07 1.56 14.83
N PRO A 93 -7.98 0.71 15.34
CA PRO A 93 -8.52 -0.39 14.55
C PRO A 93 -9.39 0.11 13.40
N ASN A 94 -9.52 -0.72 12.35
CA ASN A 94 -10.46 -0.48 11.25
C ASN A 94 -11.89 -0.26 11.78
N GLY A 95 -12.57 0.73 11.22
CA GLY A 95 -13.95 1.09 11.58
C GLY A 95 -14.06 2.30 12.50
N LYS A 96 -12.96 2.98 12.83
CA LYS A 96 -12.95 4.21 13.64
C LYS A 96 -12.45 5.41 12.83
N GLU A 97 -11.17 5.73 12.91
CA GLU A 97 -10.56 6.85 12.17
C GLU A 97 -10.18 6.50 10.74
N TRP A 98 -10.21 5.24 10.41
CA TRP A 98 -10.08 4.76 9.04
C TRP A 98 -11.00 3.56 8.81
N ILE A 99 -11.46 3.39 7.58
CA ILE A 99 -12.32 2.29 7.15
C ILE A 99 -11.77 1.71 5.87
N LEU A 100 -11.45 0.43 5.91
CA LEU A 100 -11.16 -0.38 4.74
C LEU A 100 -12.39 -1.26 4.48
N ARG A 101 -12.89 -1.22 3.25
CA ARG A 101 -13.90 -2.15 2.74
C ARG A 101 -13.26 -3.03 1.68
N GLU A 102 -13.54 -4.30 1.79
CA GLU A 102 -13.11 -5.32 0.83
C GLU A 102 -14.35 -5.87 0.12
N TYR A 103 -14.29 -5.96 -1.20
CA TYR A 103 -15.35 -6.50 -2.03
C TYR A 103 -14.83 -7.69 -2.83
N THR A 104 -15.68 -8.69 -2.98
CA THR A 104 -15.40 -9.94 -3.69
C THR A 104 -16.24 -10.02 -4.98
N GLU A 105 -16.08 -11.12 -5.75
CA GLU A 105 -16.89 -11.39 -6.94
C GLU A 105 -18.41 -11.44 -6.66
N SER A 106 -18.81 -11.78 -5.43
CA SER A 106 -20.24 -11.86 -5.07
C SER A 106 -20.86 -10.50 -4.76
N ASP A 107 -20.06 -9.44 -4.68
CA ASP A 107 -20.54 -8.10 -4.36
C ASP A 107 -20.93 -7.33 -5.63
N GLU A 108 -22.16 -6.85 -5.67
CA GLU A 108 -22.64 -5.99 -6.74
C GLU A 108 -22.22 -4.54 -6.47
N LEU A 109 -21.30 -4.03 -7.28
CA LEU A 109 -20.80 -2.67 -7.19
C LEU A 109 -21.40 -1.78 -8.27
N VAL A 110 -21.74 -0.55 -7.86
CA VAL A 110 -22.23 0.52 -8.75
C VAL A 110 -21.29 1.72 -8.68
N ILE A 111 -21.24 2.47 -9.77
CA ILE A 111 -20.45 3.70 -9.85
C ILE A 111 -21.22 4.86 -9.21
N LYS A 112 -20.57 5.52 -8.25
CA LYS A 112 -21.08 6.75 -7.60
C LYS A 112 -19.98 7.79 -7.52
N ASP A 113 -20.22 9.00 -8.00
CA ASP A 113 -19.29 10.13 -7.84
C ASP A 113 -19.60 10.91 -6.55
N LEU A 114 -19.39 10.23 -5.41
CA LEU A 114 -19.57 10.85 -4.10
C LEU A 114 -18.33 11.68 -3.74
N LYS A 115 -18.54 12.88 -3.19
CA LYS A 115 -17.49 13.83 -2.84
C LYS A 115 -17.63 14.25 -1.39
N ASN A 116 -16.53 14.25 -0.65
CA ASN A 116 -16.44 15.00 0.58
C ASN A 116 -15.97 16.43 0.25
N PRO A 117 -16.82 17.47 0.45
CA PRO A 117 -16.46 18.87 0.12
C PRO A 117 -15.24 19.38 0.91
N SER A 118 -14.97 18.80 2.08
CA SER A 118 -13.83 19.18 2.94
C SER A 118 -12.53 18.48 2.56
N SER A 119 -12.55 17.53 1.61
CA SER A 119 -11.34 16.84 1.18
C SER A 119 -10.40 17.75 0.41
N LEU A 120 -9.17 17.88 0.89
CA LEU A 120 -8.08 18.54 0.19
C LEU A 120 -7.35 17.63 -0.78
N LEU A 121 -7.65 16.32 -0.77
CA LEU A 121 -7.01 15.35 -1.66
C LEU A 121 -7.54 15.50 -3.09
N LYS A 122 -6.60 15.60 -4.02
CA LYS A 122 -6.91 15.54 -5.45
C LYS A 122 -6.96 14.08 -5.90
N ALA A 123 -7.91 13.78 -6.79
CA ALA A 123 -8.04 12.45 -7.37
C ALA A 123 -6.98 12.23 -8.45
N PHE A 124 -6.21 11.14 -8.34
CA PHE A 124 -5.27 10.69 -9.35
C PHE A 124 -5.47 9.20 -9.61
N PRO A 125 -5.52 8.75 -10.87
CA PRO A 125 -5.48 7.33 -11.18
C PRO A 125 -4.10 6.78 -10.85
N LEU A 126 -4.06 5.51 -10.47
CA LEU A 126 -2.84 4.79 -10.12
C LEU A 126 -2.46 3.81 -11.22
N LYS A 127 -1.19 3.81 -11.60
CA LYS A 127 -0.63 2.84 -12.55
C LYS A 127 0.20 1.80 -11.79
N PRO A 128 -0.14 0.51 -11.92
CA PRO A 128 0.64 -0.55 -11.29
C PRO A 128 1.95 -0.79 -12.05
N LYS A 129 3.04 -0.99 -11.29
CA LYS A 129 4.37 -1.36 -11.77
C LYS A 129 4.94 -2.47 -10.91
N ILE A 130 5.37 -3.58 -11.54
CA ILE A 130 5.97 -4.69 -10.81
C ILE A 130 7.37 -4.32 -10.34
N ILE A 131 7.61 -4.49 -9.05
CA ILE A 131 8.92 -4.47 -8.42
C ILE A 131 9.33 -5.92 -8.21
N LYS A 132 10.43 -6.33 -8.84
CA LYS A 132 10.91 -7.71 -8.76
C LYS A 132 11.63 -8.00 -7.46
N GLU A 133 12.30 -7.00 -6.91
CA GLU A 133 13.17 -7.09 -5.74
C GLU A 133 12.84 -5.92 -4.82
N ASP A 134 12.15 -6.20 -3.74
CA ASP A 134 11.87 -5.29 -2.64
C ASP A 134 12.41 -5.91 -1.36
N TYR A 135 13.10 -5.13 -0.58
CA TYR A 135 13.82 -5.56 0.60
C TYR A 135 13.30 -4.85 1.86
N PRO A 136 13.47 -5.44 3.05
CA PRO A 136 13.05 -4.80 4.29
C PRO A 136 13.92 -3.58 4.60
N VAL A 137 13.34 -2.58 5.26
CA VAL A 137 14.09 -1.49 5.88
C VAL A 137 14.73 -2.02 7.17
N PHE A 138 15.95 -1.61 7.49
CA PHE A 138 16.55 -1.85 8.80
C PHE A 138 15.61 -1.30 9.89
N ASP A 139 15.46 -2.00 11.00
CA ASP A 139 14.47 -1.71 12.05
C ASP A 139 12.99 -1.76 11.61
N GLY A 140 12.71 -2.13 10.37
CA GLY A 140 11.34 -2.22 9.81
C GLY A 140 10.60 -3.51 10.16
N GLY A 141 11.20 -4.43 10.94
CA GLY A 141 10.58 -5.68 11.37
C GLY A 141 10.39 -6.71 10.25
N GLY A 142 11.18 -6.63 9.20
CA GLY A 142 11.11 -7.56 8.05
C GLY A 142 12.19 -8.64 8.04
N LEU A 143 13.18 -8.53 8.92
CA LEU A 143 14.30 -9.46 9.07
C LEU A 143 14.12 -10.36 10.29
N ALA A 144 14.69 -11.54 10.22
CA ALA A 144 14.94 -12.36 11.42
C ALA A 144 16.21 -11.88 12.13
N ASN A 145 16.27 -11.97 13.45
CA ASN A 145 17.39 -11.46 14.25
C ASN A 145 18.74 -12.03 13.78
N GLU A 146 18.79 -13.30 13.39
CA GLU A 146 20.02 -13.92 12.90
C GLU A 146 20.53 -13.32 11.61
N LEU A 147 19.64 -12.79 10.77
CA LEU A 147 20.03 -12.07 9.54
C LEU A 147 20.47 -10.64 9.84
N GLU A 148 19.84 -9.98 10.79
CA GLU A 148 20.27 -8.65 11.26
C GLU A 148 21.68 -8.70 11.83
N GLU A 149 21.98 -9.68 12.72
CA GLU A 149 23.31 -9.89 13.28
C GLU A 149 24.36 -10.12 12.18
N ARG A 150 24.05 -10.97 11.21
CA ARG A 150 24.97 -11.25 10.08
C ARG A 150 25.23 -9.99 9.23
N ILE A 151 24.22 -9.15 9.00
CA ILE A 151 24.38 -7.90 8.24
C ILE A 151 25.27 -6.92 9.02
N LEU A 152 25.06 -6.80 10.34
CA LEU A 152 25.91 -5.98 11.20
C LEU A 152 27.37 -6.44 11.20
N GLU A 153 27.62 -7.75 11.22
CA GLU A 153 28.99 -8.31 11.11
C GLU A 153 29.64 -7.95 9.76
N LEU A 154 28.88 -7.95 8.65
CA LEU A 154 29.39 -7.54 7.33
C LEU A 154 29.74 -6.06 7.30
N GLU A 155 28.95 -5.20 7.95
CA GLU A 155 29.23 -3.77 8.09
C GLU A 155 30.45 -3.53 8.98
N GLU A 156 30.54 -4.15 10.17
CA GLU A 156 31.67 -4.03 11.08
C GLU A 156 32.99 -4.53 10.46
N SER A 157 32.93 -5.54 9.61
CA SER A 157 34.11 -6.07 8.91
C SER A 157 34.49 -5.25 7.64
N GLY A 158 33.69 -4.25 7.27
CA GLY A 158 33.90 -3.40 6.09
C GLY A 158 33.66 -4.13 4.76
N VAL A 159 32.86 -5.20 4.75
CA VAL A 159 32.44 -5.90 3.54
C VAL A 159 31.33 -5.13 2.83
N ILE A 160 30.51 -4.40 3.58
CA ILE A 160 29.53 -3.43 3.11
C ILE A 160 29.74 -2.10 3.86
N ASP A 161 29.44 -0.97 3.25
CA ASP A 161 29.56 0.33 3.89
C ASP A 161 28.40 0.60 4.85
N ASP A 162 27.19 0.24 4.45
CA ASP A 162 25.98 0.33 5.27
C ASP A 162 24.90 -0.66 4.82
N TYR A 163 23.86 -0.79 5.63
CA TYR A 163 22.73 -1.66 5.37
C TYR A 163 22.01 -1.34 4.03
N GLY A 164 21.86 -0.04 3.70
CA GLY A 164 21.17 0.41 2.49
C GLY A 164 21.89 0.00 1.21
N GLU A 165 23.22 -0.19 1.26
CA GLU A 165 24.00 -0.73 0.14
C GLU A 165 23.65 -2.20 -0.13
N LEU A 166 23.32 -2.94 0.93
CA LEU A 166 22.96 -4.34 0.82
C LEU A 166 21.49 -4.54 0.40
N LEU A 167 20.56 -3.87 1.06
CA LEU A 167 19.11 -4.08 0.92
C LEU A 167 18.40 -2.76 0.61
N ASP A 168 17.97 -2.61 -0.64
CA ASP A 168 17.24 -1.42 -1.11
C ASP A 168 15.72 -1.62 -0.99
N ASN A 169 15.07 -0.78 -0.19
CA ASN A 169 13.62 -0.76 -0.02
C ASN A 169 12.99 0.25 -0.97
N VAL A 170 11.96 -0.15 -1.68
CA VAL A 170 11.23 0.76 -2.56
C VAL A 170 10.19 1.54 -1.74
N TYR A 171 10.36 2.86 -1.70
CA TYR A 171 9.43 3.78 -1.05
C TYR A 171 8.26 4.13 -1.97
N GLY A 172 7.08 4.35 -1.38
CA GLY A 172 5.90 4.77 -2.12
C GLY A 172 4.64 3.97 -1.77
N HIS A 173 3.62 4.08 -2.63
CA HIS A 173 2.40 3.30 -2.47
C HIS A 173 2.63 1.89 -3.00
N LYS A 174 2.71 0.92 -2.11
CA LYS A 174 2.98 -0.48 -2.47
C LYS A 174 1.85 -1.44 -2.06
N LEU A 175 1.70 -2.50 -2.83
CA LEU A 175 0.92 -3.67 -2.48
C LEU A 175 1.86 -4.89 -2.45
N GLY A 176 1.93 -5.58 -1.32
CA GLY A 176 2.92 -6.63 -1.09
C GLY A 176 4.29 -6.06 -0.75
N GLY A 177 5.34 -6.89 -0.80
CA GLY A 177 6.70 -6.50 -0.42
C GLY A 177 6.83 -6.23 1.08
N TYR A 178 7.66 -5.24 1.40
CA TYR A 178 7.91 -4.78 2.76
C TYR A 178 7.38 -3.36 2.98
N PRO A 179 6.95 -3.01 4.19
CA PRO A 179 6.58 -1.64 4.49
C PRO A 179 7.78 -0.71 4.37
N SER A 180 7.53 0.54 3.99
CA SER A 180 8.49 1.62 4.05
C SER A 180 8.00 2.66 5.05
N PHE A 181 8.92 3.16 5.89
CA PHE A 181 8.60 4.13 6.92
C PHE A 181 9.29 5.45 6.61
N CYS A 182 8.60 6.57 6.85
CA CYS A 182 9.16 7.90 6.63
C CYS A 182 9.95 8.40 7.85
N GLN A 183 9.81 7.73 9.00
CA GLN A 183 10.51 8.01 10.24
C GLN A 183 10.79 6.69 10.95
N PRO A 184 11.96 6.60 11.62
CA PRO A 184 12.28 5.47 12.47
C PRO A 184 11.38 5.41 13.70
#